data_d83a5e4521ee11b722c248ccb8e1230c
#
_entry.id   d83a5e4521ee11b722c248ccb8e1230c
#
_cell.length_a   1.000
_cell.length_b   1.000
_cell.length_c   1.000
_cell.angle_alpha   90.00
_cell.angle_beta   90.00
_cell.angle_gamma   90.00
#
_symmetry.space_group_name_H-M   'P 1'
#
loop_
_entity.id
_entity.type
_entity.pdbx_description
1 polymer ?
#
loop_
_entity_poly.entity_id
_entity_poly.type
_entity_poly.pdbx_seq_one_letter_code
_entity_poly.pdbx_strand_id
1 'polypeptide(L)'
;MKSISIIGAGPAGIEAASVLARQGFAVTLFEKSSSVMKNVADKAFLFPDFTAAADIVEEMNKKLLNSNITQRLDTDIVNLAREDNNVWKLTDAKGNSYYSDLVLVATGYTPFDAHRKEELGYGIYGGVVTSLEMEKMIRYDQIVNSMGERPRRVAFLQ
;
A
#
# COMPACT_ATOMS: atom_id res chain seq x y z
N MET A 1 0.45 -19.65 21.58
CA MET A 1 0.08 -19.30 20.20
C MET A 1 1.28 -18.56 19.60
N LYS A 2 1.76 -18.96 18.42
CA LYS A 2 2.85 -18.23 17.77
C LYS A 2 2.33 -16.91 17.23
N SER A 3 3.17 -15.87 17.36
CA SER A 3 2.89 -14.51 16.91
C SER A 3 3.57 -14.19 15.58
N ILE A 4 2.89 -13.50 14.70
CA ILE A 4 3.41 -13.11 13.39
C ILE A 4 3.20 -11.62 13.19
N SER A 5 4.29 -10.91 12.88
CA SER A 5 4.24 -9.51 12.44
C SER A 5 4.26 -9.44 10.92
N ILE A 6 3.33 -8.70 10.35
CA ILE A 6 3.27 -8.41 8.90
C ILE A 6 3.50 -6.92 8.70
N ILE A 7 4.47 -6.57 7.85
CA ILE A 7 4.81 -5.18 7.56
C ILE A 7 4.26 -4.81 6.19
N GLY A 8 3.29 -3.91 6.17
CA GLY A 8 2.57 -3.43 4.99
C GLY A 8 1.16 -4.00 4.89
N ALA A 9 0.16 -3.11 4.87
CA ALA A 9 -1.26 -3.43 4.75
C ALA A 9 -1.81 -3.17 3.34
N GLY A 10 -1.04 -3.56 2.34
CA GLY A 10 -1.49 -3.71 0.96
C GLY A 10 -2.21 -5.06 0.75
N PRO A 11 -2.61 -5.38 -0.49
CA PRO A 11 -3.33 -6.62 -0.81
C PRO A 11 -2.63 -7.88 -0.28
N ALA A 12 -1.32 -8.00 -0.50
CA ALA A 12 -0.54 -9.15 -0.08
C ALA A 12 -0.50 -9.30 1.45
N GLY A 13 -0.28 -8.19 2.18
CA GLY A 13 -0.22 -8.20 3.63
C GLY A 13 -1.57 -8.54 4.27
N ILE A 14 -2.66 -8.00 3.75
CA ILE A 14 -4.02 -8.28 4.24
C ILE A 14 -4.41 -9.75 3.98
N GLU A 15 -4.13 -10.25 2.78
CA GLU A 15 -4.42 -11.66 2.47
C GLU A 15 -3.65 -12.60 3.36
N ALA A 16 -2.34 -12.36 3.56
CA ALA A 16 -1.52 -13.12 4.47
C ALA A 16 -2.04 -13.06 5.90
N ALA A 17 -2.40 -11.87 6.40
CA ALA A 17 -2.98 -11.69 7.73
C ALA A 17 -4.26 -12.50 7.91
N SER A 18 -5.17 -12.44 6.94
CA SER A 18 -6.43 -13.18 6.96
C SER A 18 -6.21 -14.70 7.00
N VAL A 19 -5.33 -15.21 6.14
CA VAL A 19 -5.04 -16.66 6.08
C VAL A 19 -4.42 -17.13 7.40
N LEU A 20 -3.40 -16.45 7.90
CA LEU A 20 -2.69 -16.83 9.12
C LEU A 20 -3.59 -16.73 10.36
N ALA A 21 -4.41 -15.70 10.46
CA ALA A 21 -5.35 -15.57 11.56
C ALA A 21 -6.39 -16.70 11.59
N ARG A 22 -6.87 -17.15 10.42
CA ARG A 22 -7.77 -18.30 10.30
C ARG A 22 -7.10 -19.62 10.71
N GLN A 23 -5.79 -19.71 10.58
CA GLN A 23 -4.99 -20.85 11.04
C GLN A 23 -4.65 -20.78 12.54
N GLY A 24 -5.14 -19.77 13.25
CA GLY A 24 -4.98 -19.64 14.69
C GLY A 24 -3.71 -18.91 15.14
N PHE A 25 -2.98 -18.24 14.25
CA PHE A 25 -1.86 -17.38 14.64
C PHE A 25 -2.35 -16.05 15.19
N ALA A 26 -1.61 -15.47 16.15
CA ALA A 26 -1.78 -14.09 16.55
C ALA A 26 -1.04 -13.19 15.55
N VAL A 27 -1.78 -12.40 14.78
CA VAL A 27 -1.20 -11.56 13.72
C VAL A 27 -1.23 -10.10 14.12
N THR A 28 -0.08 -9.41 14.00
CA THR A 28 -0.01 -7.95 14.06
C THR A 28 0.35 -7.41 12.68
N LEU A 29 -0.56 -6.61 12.10
CA LEU A 29 -0.41 -5.98 10.80
C LEU A 29 0.01 -4.53 11.00
N PHE A 30 1.22 -4.17 10.56
CA PHE A 30 1.78 -2.83 10.62
C PHE A 30 1.60 -2.10 9.28
N GLU A 31 1.17 -0.84 9.34
CA GLU A 31 1.03 0.02 8.18
C GLU A 31 1.50 1.43 8.53
N LYS A 32 2.38 1.99 7.69
CA LYS A 32 2.90 3.36 7.88
C LYS A 32 1.88 4.45 7.63
N SER A 33 0.86 4.16 6.81
CA SER A 33 -0.23 5.08 6.50
C SER A 33 -1.32 5.02 7.56
N SER A 34 -2.16 6.05 7.60
CA SER A 34 -3.37 6.10 8.44
C SER A 34 -4.50 5.16 7.98
N SER A 35 -4.34 4.51 6.84
CA SER A 35 -5.33 3.57 6.29
C SER A 35 -4.66 2.42 5.57
N VAL A 36 -5.30 1.25 5.61
CA VAL A 36 -4.90 0.10 4.80
C VAL A 36 -5.23 0.34 3.32
N MET A 37 -4.57 -0.40 2.42
CA MET A 37 -4.84 -0.39 0.98
C MET A 37 -4.67 0.98 0.31
N LYS A 38 -3.95 1.93 0.90
CA LYS A 38 -3.85 3.32 0.42
C LYS A 38 -3.48 3.41 -1.07
N ASN A 39 -2.48 2.64 -1.51
CA ASN A 39 -2.04 2.66 -2.92
C ASN A 39 -3.08 2.08 -3.89
N VAL A 40 -4.00 1.25 -3.41
CA VAL A 40 -5.11 0.70 -4.22
C VAL A 40 -6.31 1.64 -4.18
N ALA A 41 -6.57 2.24 -3.01
CA ALA A 41 -7.67 3.18 -2.84
C ALA A 41 -7.61 4.40 -3.77
N ASP A 42 -6.42 4.78 -4.23
CA ASP A 42 -6.22 5.88 -5.17
C ASP A 42 -6.50 5.48 -6.64
N LYS A 43 -6.70 4.20 -6.95
CA LYS A 43 -6.98 3.70 -8.30
C LYS A 43 -8.48 3.75 -8.63
N ALA A 44 -8.81 3.82 -9.93
CA ALA A 44 -10.18 3.70 -10.40
C ALA A 44 -10.59 2.23 -10.52
N PHE A 45 -9.80 1.46 -11.25
CA PHE A 45 -10.07 0.06 -11.56
C PHE A 45 -8.81 -0.79 -11.39
N LEU A 46 -9.01 -2.09 -11.21
CA LEU A 46 -7.91 -3.07 -11.12
C LEU A 46 -7.99 -4.05 -12.28
N PHE A 47 -6.83 -4.28 -12.91
CA PHE A 47 -6.65 -5.33 -13.91
C PHE A 47 -6.67 -6.72 -13.24
N PRO A 48 -7.15 -7.81 -13.92
CA PRO A 48 -7.55 -7.85 -15.32
C PRO A 48 -9.06 -7.54 -15.59
N ASP A 49 -9.90 -7.61 -14.59
CA ASP A 49 -11.36 -7.61 -14.75
C ASP A 49 -11.96 -6.21 -14.69
N PHE A 50 -11.14 -5.19 -14.56
CA PHE A 50 -11.55 -3.79 -14.37
C PHE A 50 -12.56 -3.62 -13.23
N THR A 51 -12.40 -4.42 -12.16
CA THR A 51 -13.17 -4.26 -10.93
C THR A 51 -12.87 -2.92 -10.30
N ALA A 52 -13.89 -2.23 -9.80
CA ALA A 52 -13.70 -0.96 -9.11
C ALA A 52 -12.77 -1.14 -7.88
N ALA A 53 -11.75 -0.30 -7.78
CA ALA A 53 -10.79 -0.39 -6.68
C ALA A 53 -11.46 -0.24 -5.30
N ALA A 54 -12.54 0.54 -5.23
CA ALA A 54 -13.33 0.71 -4.01
C ALA A 54 -13.93 -0.61 -3.50
N ASP A 55 -14.45 -1.45 -4.41
CA ASP A 55 -15.06 -2.73 -4.05
C ASP A 55 -14.00 -3.70 -3.50
N ILE A 56 -12.81 -3.71 -4.11
CA ILE A 56 -11.70 -4.53 -3.63
C ILE A 56 -11.20 -4.05 -2.25
N VAL A 57 -11.13 -2.74 -2.03
CA VAL A 57 -10.77 -2.17 -0.73
C VAL A 57 -11.80 -2.58 0.34
N GLU A 58 -13.09 -2.54 0.02
CA GLU A 58 -14.13 -2.97 0.95
C GLU A 58 -14.04 -4.47 1.28
N GLU A 59 -13.85 -5.31 0.25
CA GLU A 59 -13.66 -6.75 0.45
C GLU A 59 -12.45 -7.06 1.34
N MET A 60 -11.31 -6.41 1.08
CA MET A 60 -10.10 -6.60 1.87
C MET A 60 -10.25 -6.12 3.31
N ASN A 61 -10.97 -5.02 3.55
CA ASN A 61 -11.28 -4.55 4.89
C ASN A 61 -12.11 -5.59 5.68
N LYS A 62 -13.06 -6.26 5.04
CA LYS A 62 -13.84 -7.33 5.69
C LYS A 62 -12.95 -8.48 6.18
N LYS A 63 -11.86 -8.81 5.48
CA LYS A 63 -10.90 -9.85 5.89
C LYS A 63 -10.16 -9.50 7.20
N LEU A 64 -10.05 -8.21 7.53
CA LEU A 64 -9.38 -7.72 8.74
C LEU A 64 -10.27 -7.77 10.00
N LEU A 65 -11.54 -8.16 9.89
CA LEU A 65 -12.46 -8.26 11.04
C LEU A 65 -12.22 -9.49 11.91
N ASN A 66 -11.22 -10.31 11.61
CA ASN A 66 -10.85 -11.46 12.43
C ASN A 66 -10.23 -11.00 13.76
N SER A 67 -10.71 -11.55 14.89
CA SER A 67 -10.25 -11.20 16.23
C SER A 67 -8.75 -11.50 16.51
N ASN A 68 -8.13 -12.37 15.70
CA ASN A 68 -6.71 -12.70 15.81
C ASN A 68 -5.80 -11.69 15.06
N ILE A 69 -6.37 -10.66 14.41
CA ILE A 69 -5.62 -9.63 13.71
C ILE A 69 -5.65 -8.33 14.51
N THR A 70 -4.47 -7.88 14.94
CA THR A 70 -4.27 -6.55 15.51
C THR A 70 -3.72 -5.63 14.44
N GLN A 71 -4.42 -4.55 14.10
CA GLN A 71 -3.95 -3.55 13.15
C GLN A 71 -3.21 -2.43 13.88
N ARG A 72 -2.05 -2.03 13.36
CA ARG A 72 -1.26 -0.88 13.82
C ARG A 72 -0.99 0.05 12.63
N LEU A 73 -1.89 1.00 12.46
CA LEU A 73 -1.77 2.07 11.47
C LEU A 73 -0.83 3.18 12.00
N ASP A 74 -0.42 4.11 11.14
CA ASP A 74 0.53 5.19 11.45
C ASP A 74 1.82 4.68 12.14
N THR A 75 2.22 3.45 11.78
CA THR A 75 3.35 2.75 12.38
C THR A 75 4.32 2.29 11.29
N ASP A 76 5.37 3.08 11.10
CA ASP A 76 6.42 2.82 10.11
C ASP A 76 7.55 2.00 10.74
N ILE A 77 7.64 0.72 10.40
CA ILE A 77 8.71 -0.15 10.87
C ILE A 77 9.97 0.13 10.05
N VAL A 78 11.02 0.61 10.73
CA VAL A 78 12.28 1.05 10.10
C VAL A 78 13.46 0.13 10.40
N ASN A 79 13.34 -0.74 11.39
CA ASN A 79 14.41 -1.69 11.72
C ASN A 79 13.88 -3.06 12.15
N LEU A 80 14.60 -4.11 11.77
CA LEU A 80 14.38 -5.49 12.15
C LEU A 80 15.67 -6.06 12.72
N ALA A 81 15.61 -6.64 13.89
CA ALA A 81 16.72 -7.35 14.51
C ALA A 81 16.24 -8.71 15.03
N ARG A 82 17.14 -9.68 15.08
CA ARG A 82 16.87 -10.97 15.68
C ARG A 82 17.54 -11.02 17.06
N GLU A 83 16.77 -11.28 18.09
CA GLU A 83 17.25 -11.40 19.45
C GLU A 83 17.77 -12.84 19.72
N ASP A 84 18.58 -13.01 20.75
CA ASP A 84 19.24 -14.28 21.09
C ASP A 84 18.27 -15.46 21.35
N ASN A 85 17.05 -15.16 21.77
CA ASN A 85 15.97 -16.12 22.00
C ASN A 85 15.19 -16.52 20.73
N ASN A 86 15.73 -16.19 19.56
CA ASN A 86 15.13 -16.46 18.26
C ASN A 86 13.82 -15.68 17.96
N VAL A 87 13.55 -14.61 18.70
CA VAL A 87 12.44 -13.70 18.53
C VAL A 87 12.87 -12.52 17.67
N TRP A 88 11.98 -12.04 16.80
CA TRP A 88 12.19 -10.85 16.02
C TRP A 88 11.79 -9.61 16.82
N LYS A 89 12.66 -8.61 16.84
CA LYS A 89 12.39 -7.28 17.33
C LYS A 89 12.21 -6.33 16.14
N LEU A 90 11.04 -5.69 16.09
CA LEU A 90 10.72 -4.66 15.13
C LEU A 90 10.79 -3.31 15.84
N THR A 91 11.37 -2.30 15.20
CA THR A 91 11.42 -0.94 15.76
C THR A 91 10.77 0.02 14.77
N ASP A 92 9.82 0.83 15.24
CA ASP A 92 9.19 1.85 14.42
C ASP A 92 10.00 3.17 14.40
N ALA A 93 9.62 4.09 13.53
CA ALA A 93 10.26 5.39 13.38
C ALA A 93 10.15 6.28 14.64
N LYS A 94 9.25 5.94 15.57
CA LYS A 94 9.08 6.65 16.86
C LYS A 94 9.91 6.03 17.98
N GLY A 95 10.65 4.94 17.71
CA GLY A 95 11.49 4.22 18.65
C GLY A 95 10.76 3.16 19.48
N ASN A 96 9.48 2.88 19.20
CA ASN A 96 8.77 1.80 19.89
C ASN A 96 9.24 0.44 19.37
N SER A 97 9.28 -0.54 20.26
CA SER A 97 9.69 -1.91 19.94
C SER A 97 8.53 -2.89 20.03
N TYR A 98 8.47 -3.80 19.06
CA TYR A 98 7.49 -4.89 18.98
C TYR A 98 8.22 -6.20 18.80
N TYR A 99 7.63 -7.30 19.27
CA TYR A 99 8.27 -8.62 19.24
C TYR A 99 7.35 -9.66 18.64
N SER A 100 7.92 -10.58 17.83
CA SER A 100 7.16 -11.69 17.25
C SER A 100 8.06 -12.88 16.90
N ASP A 101 7.45 -14.06 16.80
CA ASP A 101 8.17 -15.30 16.42
C ASP A 101 8.57 -15.28 14.94
N LEU A 102 7.75 -14.65 14.08
CA LEU A 102 7.97 -14.56 12.64
C LEU A 102 7.65 -13.15 12.14
N VAL A 103 8.32 -12.75 11.06
CA VAL A 103 8.05 -11.51 10.34
C VAL A 103 7.83 -11.82 8.86
N LEU A 104 6.77 -11.25 8.31
CA LEU A 104 6.48 -11.24 6.88
C LEU A 104 6.57 -9.81 6.36
N VAL A 105 7.40 -9.58 5.34
CA VAL A 105 7.57 -8.26 4.72
C VAL A 105 6.70 -8.19 3.46
N ALA A 106 5.73 -7.29 3.45
CA ALA A 106 4.75 -7.07 2.38
C ALA A 106 4.63 -5.58 2.03
N THR A 107 5.76 -4.86 2.03
CA THR A 107 5.84 -3.40 1.89
C THR A 107 5.49 -2.87 0.49
N GLY A 108 5.33 -3.77 -0.50
CA GLY A 108 5.06 -3.40 -1.88
C GLY A 108 6.27 -2.77 -2.57
N TYR A 109 6.02 -1.83 -3.47
CA TYR A 109 7.04 -1.14 -4.24
C TYR A 109 6.89 0.38 -4.11
N THR A 110 7.97 1.09 -4.34
CA THR A 110 7.98 2.55 -4.50
C THR A 110 7.99 2.87 -5.99
N PRO A 111 7.03 3.65 -6.50
CA PRO A 111 7.04 4.07 -7.89
C PRO A 111 8.31 4.83 -8.25
N PHE A 112 8.71 4.76 -9.52
CA PHE A 112 9.83 5.53 -10.01
C PHE A 112 9.53 7.03 -9.90
N ASP A 113 10.51 7.79 -9.40
CA ASP A 113 10.40 9.26 -9.36
C ASP A 113 10.61 9.83 -10.76
N ALA A 114 9.53 10.31 -11.39
CA ALA A 114 9.53 10.83 -12.74
C ALA A 114 10.38 12.11 -12.92
N HIS A 115 10.66 12.86 -11.83
CA HIS A 115 11.56 14.02 -11.90
C HIS A 115 12.99 13.64 -12.29
N ARG A 116 13.38 12.38 -12.13
CA ARG A 116 14.70 11.88 -12.55
C ARG A 116 14.82 11.69 -14.06
N LYS A 117 13.75 11.94 -14.82
CA LYS A 117 13.67 11.86 -16.28
C LYS A 117 13.22 13.22 -16.84
N GLU A 118 14.08 14.23 -16.64
CA GLU A 118 13.80 15.63 -17.03
C GLU A 118 13.47 15.78 -18.51
N GLU A 119 14.08 14.91 -19.37
CA GLU A 119 13.82 14.88 -20.80
C GLU A 119 12.36 14.58 -21.17
N LEU A 120 11.57 13.99 -20.26
CA LEU A 120 10.15 13.74 -20.47
C LEU A 120 9.27 14.92 -20.04
N GLY A 121 9.86 15.93 -19.37
CA GLY A 121 9.20 17.19 -19.02
C GLY A 121 8.22 17.09 -17.85
N TYR A 122 8.26 16.02 -17.05
CA TYR A 122 7.45 15.92 -15.82
C TYR A 122 7.89 17.00 -14.81
N GLY A 123 6.91 17.71 -14.26
CA GLY A 123 7.15 18.87 -13.38
C GLY A 123 7.59 20.15 -14.10
N ILE A 124 7.82 20.09 -15.44
CA ILE A 124 8.20 21.25 -16.29
C ILE A 124 7.01 21.70 -17.13
N TYR A 125 6.38 20.76 -17.83
CA TYR A 125 5.24 21.05 -18.70
C TYR A 125 3.92 20.65 -18.06
N GLY A 126 2.97 21.56 -18.03
CA GLY A 126 1.60 21.23 -17.62
C GLY A 126 0.99 20.19 -18.57
N GLY A 127 0.34 19.18 -17.99
CA GLY A 127 -0.24 18.08 -18.77
C GLY A 127 0.68 16.87 -18.95
N VAL A 128 1.94 16.91 -18.48
CA VAL A 128 2.78 15.73 -18.31
C VAL A 128 2.54 15.18 -16.91
N VAL A 129 1.96 14.00 -16.83
CA VAL A 129 1.53 13.38 -15.57
C VAL A 129 2.05 11.94 -15.48
N THR A 130 2.23 11.45 -14.27
CA THR A 130 2.55 10.04 -14.04
C THR A 130 1.32 9.15 -14.22
N SER A 131 1.54 7.85 -14.39
CA SER A 131 0.43 6.88 -14.42
C SER A 131 -0.40 6.90 -13.14
N LEU A 132 0.22 7.15 -11.97
CA LEU A 132 -0.49 7.24 -10.70
C LEU A 132 -1.38 8.51 -10.60
N GLU A 133 -0.92 9.63 -11.15
CA GLU A 133 -1.75 10.84 -11.24
C GLU A 133 -2.91 10.64 -12.22
N MET A 134 -2.65 9.99 -13.37
CA MET A 134 -3.71 9.63 -14.31
C MET A 134 -4.76 8.71 -13.68
N GLU A 135 -4.35 7.71 -12.90
CA GLU A 135 -5.28 6.84 -12.16
C GLU A 135 -6.20 7.63 -11.23
N LYS A 136 -5.66 8.63 -10.52
CA LYS A 136 -6.46 9.54 -9.69
C LYS A 136 -7.43 10.38 -10.52
N MET A 137 -6.96 10.92 -11.65
CA MET A 137 -7.80 11.69 -12.56
C MET A 137 -8.97 10.85 -13.08
N ILE A 138 -8.73 9.59 -13.44
CA ILE A 138 -9.77 8.65 -13.88
C ILE A 138 -10.75 8.37 -12.73
N ARG A 139 -10.26 8.11 -11.53
CA ARG A 139 -11.09 7.84 -10.36
C ARG A 139 -12.10 8.95 -10.06
N TYR A 140 -11.66 10.19 -10.20
CA TYR A 140 -12.49 11.37 -9.88
C TYR A 140 -13.18 11.98 -11.08
N ASP A 141 -13.09 11.35 -12.27
CA ASP A 141 -13.58 11.88 -13.56
C ASP A 141 -13.06 13.30 -13.85
N GLN A 142 -11.80 13.55 -13.50
CA GLN A 142 -11.13 14.85 -13.62
C GLN A 142 -9.94 14.78 -14.57
N ILE A 143 -10.11 14.13 -15.72
CA ILE A 143 -9.07 14.10 -16.77
C ILE A 143 -9.06 15.44 -17.48
N VAL A 144 -8.16 16.32 -17.04
CA VAL A 144 -8.01 17.67 -17.56
C VAL A 144 -6.55 18.00 -17.91
N ASN A 145 -6.36 18.89 -18.90
CA ASN A 145 -5.06 19.45 -19.21
C ASN A 145 -4.70 20.60 -18.25
N SER A 146 -3.54 21.24 -18.45
CA SER A 146 -3.07 22.37 -17.64
C SER A 146 -3.98 23.60 -17.67
N MET A 147 -4.93 23.67 -18.60
CA MET A 147 -5.93 24.74 -18.73
C MET A 147 -7.28 24.35 -18.11
N GLY A 148 -7.39 23.18 -17.50
CA GLY A 148 -8.65 22.67 -16.93
C GLY A 148 -9.62 22.10 -17.98
N GLU A 149 -9.18 21.90 -19.22
CA GLU A 149 -10.01 21.37 -20.30
C GLU A 149 -9.78 19.87 -20.49
N ARG A 150 -10.80 19.14 -20.95
CA ARG A 150 -10.66 17.74 -21.30
C ARG A 150 -9.72 17.56 -22.49
N PRO A 151 -8.62 16.76 -22.36
CA PRO A 151 -7.65 16.63 -23.43
C PRO A 151 -8.27 15.89 -24.64
N ARG A 152 -7.95 16.36 -25.84
CA ARG A 152 -8.40 15.73 -27.08
C ARG A 152 -7.52 14.54 -27.48
N ARG A 153 -6.28 14.49 -27.00
CA ARG A 153 -5.29 13.45 -27.28
C ARG A 153 -4.50 13.17 -26.02
N VAL A 154 -4.18 11.92 -25.79
CA VAL A 154 -3.31 11.45 -24.71
C VAL A 154 -2.22 10.59 -25.32
N ALA A 155 -0.98 10.79 -24.92
CA ALA A 155 0.16 9.97 -25.30
C ALA A 155 0.70 9.24 -24.04
N PHE A 156 1.05 7.96 -24.21
CA PHE A 156 1.71 7.18 -23.17
C PHE A 156 3.18 7.00 -23.55
N LEU A 157 4.06 7.30 -22.61
CA LEU A 157 5.52 7.11 -22.75
C LEU A 157 5.95 6.00 -21.78
N GLN A 158 6.77 5.06 -22.27
CA GLN A 158 7.34 3.95 -21.51
C GLN A 158 8.85 4.06 -21.42
#